data_73cfd0df2a6beb7e7a238ff8954c5eb8
#
_entry.id   73cfd0df2a6beb7e7a238ff8954c5eb8
#
_cell.length_a   1.000
_cell.length_b   1.000
_cell.length_c   1.000
_cell.angle_alpha   90.00
_cell.angle_beta   90.00
_cell.angle_gamma   90.00
#
_symmetry.space_group_name_H-M   'P 1'
#
loop_
_entity.id
_entity.type
_entity.pdbx_description
1 polymer ?
#
loop_
_entity_poly.entity_id
_entity_poly.type
_entity_poly.pdbx_seq_one_letter_code
_entity_poly.pdbx_strand_id
1 'polypeptide(L)'
;MKTIALVGGIGSGKSTIAHMFAELGAGIINLDDVGHFVLTTPGVKYDIARTFGANVFDERGEVVRSRLAAAAFDTPEHTEWLNAITHPVIMQECRRRIGELGQLHDMVVVEVTTGVESKRDVRWADALVAVVAPACVRMERACARGDQSTADV
;
A
#
# COMPACT_ATOMS: atom_id res chain seq x y z
N MET A 1 -7.26 21.37 -5.98
CA MET A 1 -6.71 20.00 -6.10
C MET A 1 -7.80 19.00 -5.73
N LYS A 2 -7.92 17.90 -6.44
CA LYS A 2 -8.79 16.76 -6.13
C LYS A 2 -7.95 15.53 -5.84
N THR A 3 -8.36 14.75 -4.84
CA THR A 3 -7.69 13.50 -4.47
C THR A 3 -8.58 12.31 -4.77
N ILE A 4 -8.05 11.34 -5.51
CA ILE A 4 -8.76 10.11 -5.91
C ILE A 4 -8.11 8.91 -5.23
N ALA A 5 -8.90 8.07 -4.56
CA ALA A 5 -8.48 6.73 -4.16
C ALA A 5 -8.76 5.75 -5.32
N LEU A 6 -7.73 5.11 -5.83
CA LEU A 6 -7.82 4.10 -6.88
C LEU A 6 -7.68 2.71 -6.26
N VAL A 7 -8.75 1.95 -6.24
CA VAL A 7 -8.82 0.63 -5.59
C VAL A 7 -9.12 -0.48 -6.59
N GLY A 8 -8.84 -1.70 -6.22
CA GLY A 8 -9.15 -2.90 -7.03
C GLY A 8 -8.26 -4.08 -6.62
N GLY A 9 -8.68 -5.29 -6.89
CA GLY A 9 -7.95 -6.51 -6.56
C GLY A 9 -6.67 -6.69 -7.38
N ILE A 10 -5.86 -7.66 -7.00
CA ILE A 10 -4.68 -8.09 -7.74
C ILE A 10 -5.10 -8.45 -9.17
N GLY A 11 -4.33 -8.05 -10.16
CA GLY A 11 -4.62 -8.32 -11.58
C GLY A 11 -5.75 -7.47 -12.18
N SER A 12 -6.41 -6.56 -11.45
CA SER A 12 -7.50 -5.74 -11.97
C SER A 12 -7.06 -4.71 -13.02
N GLY A 13 -5.79 -4.31 -13.03
CA GLY A 13 -5.27 -3.26 -13.93
C GLY A 13 -5.15 -1.88 -13.29
N LYS A 14 -5.16 -1.77 -11.96
CA LYS A 14 -4.99 -0.50 -11.24
C LYS A 14 -3.79 0.31 -11.71
N SER A 15 -2.61 -0.30 -11.78
CA SER A 15 -1.38 0.41 -12.16
C SER A 15 -1.45 0.92 -13.61
N THR A 16 -2.14 0.21 -14.51
CA THR A 16 -2.40 0.69 -15.87
C THR A 16 -3.28 1.95 -15.84
N ILE A 17 -4.34 1.94 -15.05
CA ILE A 17 -5.24 3.09 -14.89
C ILE A 17 -4.50 4.25 -14.19
N ALA A 18 -3.69 3.97 -13.17
CA ALA A 18 -2.85 5.00 -12.53
C ALA A 18 -1.91 5.66 -13.53
N HIS A 19 -1.30 4.88 -14.43
CA HIS A 19 -0.44 5.41 -15.49
C HIS A 19 -1.20 6.32 -16.47
N MET A 20 -2.42 5.94 -16.86
CA MET A 20 -3.28 6.78 -17.70
C MET A 20 -3.63 8.11 -17.00
N PHE A 21 -3.87 8.10 -15.70
CA PHE A 21 -4.05 9.34 -14.93
C PHE A 21 -2.79 10.20 -14.92
N ALA A 22 -1.59 9.58 -14.81
CA ALA A 22 -0.33 10.30 -14.89
C ALA A 22 -0.12 10.97 -16.24
N GLU A 23 -0.46 10.29 -17.35
CA GLU A 23 -0.42 10.86 -18.71
C GLU A 23 -1.36 12.06 -18.87
N LEU A 24 -2.44 12.10 -18.11
CA LEU A 24 -3.38 13.23 -18.06
C LEU A 24 -2.93 14.34 -17.06
N GLY A 25 -1.74 14.23 -16.49
CA GLY A 25 -1.16 15.24 -15.61
C GLY A 25 -1.48 15.08 -14.12
N ALA A 26 -2.00 13.94 -13.68
CA ALA A 26 -2.20 13.68 -12.25
C ALA A 26 -0.89 13.31 -11.55
N GLY A 27 -0.72 13.74 -10.30
CA GLY A 27 0.29 13.19 -9.40
C GLY A 27 -0.13 11.79 -8.93
N ILE A 28 0.80 10.85 -8.91
CA ILE A 28 0.51 9.46 -8.52
C ILE A 28 1.25 9.10 -7.23
N ILE A 29 0.54 8.47 -6.30
CA ILE A 29 1.09 7.87 -5.08
C ILE A 29 0.71 6.39 -5.09
N ASN A 30 1.70 5.50 -4.98
CA ASN A 30 1.46 4.10 -4.68
C ASN A 30 1.54 3.88 -3.16
N LEU A 31 0.48 3.38 -2.54
CA LEU A 31 0.43 3.22 -1.09
C LEU A 31 1.35 2.08 -0.60
N ASP A 32 1.63 1.08 -1.43
CA ASP A 32 2.59 0.03 -1.10
C ASP A 32 4.01 0.59 -1.01
N ASP A 33 4.39 1.52 -1.91
CA ASP A 33 5.68 2.23 -1.85
C ASP A 33 5.78 3.10 -0.60
N VAL A 34 4.68 3.72 -0.18
CA VAL A 34 4.62 4.45 1.09
C VAL A 34 4.84 3.50 2.26
N GLY A 35 4.20 2.32 2.26
CA GLY A 35 4.41 1.29 3.26
C GLY A 35 5.87 0.82 3.33
N HIS A 36 6.50 0.60 2.18
CA HIS A 36 7.93 0.24 2.14
C HIS A 36 8.82 1.34 2.70
N PHE A 37 8.58 2.58 2.35
CA PHE A 37 9.31 3.73 2.89
C PHE A 37 9.16 3.84 4.41
N VAL A 38 7.95 3.66 4.94
CA VAL A 38 7.67 3.74 6.37
C VAL A 38 8.48 2.72 7.18
N LEU A 39 8.71 1.52 6.65
CA LEU A 39 9.56 0.51 7.29
C LEU A 39 11.03 0.93 7.42
N THR A 40 11.49 1.95 6.69
CA THR A 40 12.86 2.49 6.81
C THR A 40 12.97 3.59 7.87
N THR A 41 11.84 4.08 8.40
CA THR A 41 11.86 5.18 9.37
C THR A 41 12.31 4.71 10.76
N PRO A 42 13.16 5.48 11.48
CA PRO A 42 13.72 5.05 12.77
C PRO A 42 12.67 4.71 13.81
N GLY A 43 11.58 5.49 13.91
CA GLY A 43 10.50 5.24 14.88
C GLY A 43 9.79 3.91 14.64
N VAL A 44 9.44 3.62 13.37
CA VAL A 44 8.80 2.35 13.00
C VAL A 44 9.73 1.17 13.20
N LYS A 45 11.02 1.29 12.83
CA LYS A 45 12.03 0.27 13.11
C LYS A 45 12.14 -0.05 14.59
N TYR A 46 12.13 0.99 15.44
CA TYR A 46 12.17 0.81 16.88
C TYR A 46 10.96 0.04 17.41
N ASP A 47 9.75 0.41 16.98
CA ASP A 47 8.53 -0.27 17.42
C ASP A 47 8.45 -1.71 16.89
N ILE A 48 8.87 -1.95 15.64
CA ILE A 48 8.99 -3.31 15.07
C ILE A 48 9.99 -4.15 15.88
N ALA A 49 11.17 -3.61 16.23
CA ALA A 49 12.16 -4.34 17.02
C ALA A 49 11.62 -4.73 18.41
N ARG A 50 10.84 -3.85 19.04
CA ARG A 50 10.21 -4.14 20.34
C ARG A 50 9.12 -5.20 20.25
N THR A 51 8.38 -5.24 19.15
CA THR A 51 7.21 -6.12 18.99
C THR A 51 7.58 -7.48 18.42
N PHE A 52 8.42 -7.50 17.37
CA PHE A 52 8.76 -8.70 16.60
C PHE A 52 10.19 -9.20 16.84
N GLY A 53 11.02 -8.45 17.61
CA GLY A 53 12.38 -8.81 17.92
C GLY A 53 13.40 -8.45 16.84
N ALA A 54 14.67 -8.74 17.12
CA ALA A 54 15.79 -8.39 16.25
C ALA A 54 15.88 -9.28 14.99
N ASN A 55 15.25 -10.46 15.00
CA ASN A 55 15.37 -11.45 13.92
C ASN A 55 14.75 -10.97 12.59
N VAL A 56 13.90 -9.96 12.64
CA VAL A 56 13.27 -9.39 11.42
C VAL A 56 14.16 -8.36 10.72
N PHE A 57 15.36 -8.09 11.27
CA PHE A 57 16.33 -7.16 10.69
C PHE A 57 17.53 -7.90 10.08
N ASP A 58 18.22 -7.23 9.18
CA ASP A 58 19.51 -7.65 8.67
C ASP A 58 20.68 -7.09 9.51
N GLU A 59 21.91 -7.41 9.10
CA GLU A 59 23.13 -6.95 9.77
C GLU A 59 23.34 -5.43 9.73
N ARG A 60 22.63 -4.74 8.81
CA ARG A 60 22.66 -3.28 8.66
C ARG A 60 21.55 -2.58 9.45
N GLY A 61 20.72 -3.35 10.16
CA GLY A 61 19.56 -2.82 10.89
C GLY A 61 18.39 -2.41 9.97
N GLU A 62 18.33 -2.97 8.75
CA GLU A 62 17.20 -2.78 7.84
C GLU A 62 16.18 -3.90 8.01
N VAL A 63 14.89 -3.57 7.88
CA VAL A 63 13.80 -4.54 7.98
C VAL A 63 13.85 -5.50 6.79
N VAL A 64 13.99 -6.81 7.08
CA VAL A 64 13.87 -7.86 6.07
C VAL A 64 12.39 -8.22 5.93
N ARG A 65 11.76 -7.71 4.88
CA ARG A 65 10.31 -7.80 4.65
C ARG A 65 9.76 -9.22 4.74
N SER A 66 10.45 -10.21 4.17
CA SER A 66 10.03 -11.62 4.25
C SER A 66 10.02 -12.16 5.67
N ARG A 67 11.00 -11.77 6.50
CA ARG A 67 11.05 -12.17 7.91
C ARG A 67 9.97 -11.47 8.73
N LEU A 68 9.76 -10.16 8.47
CA LEU A 68 8.68 -9.41 9.11
C LEU A 68 7.31 -9.97 8.72
N ALA A 69 7.09 -10.29 7.45
CA ALA A 69 5.85 -10.89 6.97
C ALA A 69 5.60 -12.26 7.64
N ALA A 70 6.61 -13.11 7.72
CA ALA A 70 6.51 -14.40 8.40
C ALA A 70 6.13 -14.25 9.89
N ALA A 71 6.70 -13.26 10.58
CA ALA A 71 6.41 -13.00 11.99
C ALA A 71 5.04 -12.32 12.21
N ALA A 72 4.65 -11.41 11.32
CA ALA A 72 3.44 -10.62 11.46
C ALA A 72 2.17 -11.35 10.98
N PHE A 73 2.28 -12.26 10.02
CA PHE A 73 1.13 -13.01 9.49
C PHE A 73 1.00 -14.42 10.08
N ASP A 74 1.80 -14.74 11.10
CA ASP A 74 1.70 -16.01 11.84
C ASP A 74 0.37 -16.11 12.59
N THR A 75 -0.10 -15.00 13.16
CA THR A 75 -1.40 -14.93 13.84
C THR A 75 -2.14 -13.63 13.49
N PRO A 76 -3.49 -13.62 13.60
CA PRO A 76 -4.28 -12.39 13.41
C PRO A 76 -3.84 -11.27 14.36
N GLU A 77 -3.48 -11.60 15.60
CA GLU A 77 -3.04 -10.66 16.62
C GLU A 77 -1.72 -9.98 16.23
N HIS A 78 -0.75 -10.73 15.70
CA HIS A 78 0.50 -10.18 15.18
C HIS A 78 0.26 -9.26 13.99
N THR A 79 -0.70 -9.59 13.12
CA THR A 79 -1.12 -8.72 12.02
C THR A 79 -1.68 -7.40 12.53
N GLU A 80 -2.53 -7.43 13.58
CA GLU A 80 -3.06 -6.22 14.21
C GLU A 80 -1.95 -5.37 14.82
N TRP A 81 -0.95 -5.97 15.47
CA TRP A 81 0.20 -5.23 16.01
C TRP A 81 1.01 -4.53 14.93
N LEU A 82 1.32 -5.21 13.82
CA LEU A 82 2.00 -4.58 12.69
C LEU A 82 1.18 -3.43 12.11
N ASN A 83 -0.12 -3.64 11.94
CA ASN A 83 -1.03 -2.61 11.44
C ASN A 83 -1.08 -1.40 12.39
N ALA A 84 -1.14 -1.62 13.70
CA ALA A 84 -1.14 -0.55 14.70
C ALA A 84 0.13 0.30 14.66
N ILE A 85 1.28 -0.32 14.36
CA ILE A 85 2.57 0.37 14.22
C ILE A 85 2.63 1.16 12.89
N THR A 86 2.24 0.52 11.79
CA THR A 86 2.53 1.04 10.45
C THR A 86 1.44 1.95 9.90
N HIS A 87 0.14 1.63 10.10
CA HIS A 87 -0.99 2.38 9.51
C HIS A 87 -0.98 3.89 9.84
N PRO A 88 -0.78 4.31 11.09
CA PRO A 88 -0.77 5.75 11.40
C PRO A 88 0.32 6.50 10.64
N VAL A 89 1.50 5.89 10.54
CA VAL A 89 2.68 6.48 9.88
C VAL A 89 2.51 6.47 8.36
N ILE A 90 1.95 5.40 7.78
CA ILE A 90 1.60 5.33 6.35
C ILE A 90 0.61 6.43 6.00
N MET A 91 -0.44 6.62 6.78
CA MET A 91 -1.46 7.65 6.52
C MET A 91 -0.90 9.06 6.68
N GLN A 92 0.00 9.28 7.63
CA GLN A 92 0.69 10.57 7.80
C GLN A 92 1.56 10.87 6.59
N GLU A 93 2.39 9.94 6.17
CA GLU A 93 3.28 10.08 5.00
C GLU A 93 2.48 10.23 3.70
N CYS A 94 1.39 9.47 3.53
CA CYS A 94 0.49 9.61 2.39
C CYS A 94 -0.09 11.03 2.30
N ARG A 95 -0.59 11.58 3.41
CA ARG A 95 -1.11 12.96 3.46
C ARG A 95 -0.03 13.99 3.13
N ARG A 96 1.19 13.81 3.63
CA ARG A 96 2.33 14.68 3.32
C ARG A 96 2.60 14.70 1.81
N ARG A 97 2.68 13.51 1.18
CA ARG A 97 2.89 13.38 -0.28
C ARG A 97 1.75 13.97 -1.10
N ILE A 98 0.50 13.76 -0.66
CA ILE A 98 -0.68 14.39 -1.30
C ILE A 98 -0.53 15.91 -1.28
N GLY A 99 -0.12 16.49 -0.15
CA GLY A 99 0.09 17.94 -0.03
C GLY A 99 1.19 18.46 -0.95
N GLU A 100 2.31 17.73 -1.09
CA GLU A 100 3.42 18.10 -1.98
C GLU A 100 3.04 18.03 -3.46
N LEU A 101 2.45 16.89 -3.87
CA LEU A 101 2.01 16.72 -5.26
C LEU A 101 0.88 17.67 -5.63
N GLY A 102 0.03 18.02 -4.66
CA GLY A 102 -1.06 18.95 -4.87
C GLY A 102 -0.64 20.41 -5.10
N GLN A 103 0.63 20.75 -4.88
CA GLN A 103 1.20 22.04 -5.28
C GLN A 103 1.56 22.07 -6.79
N LEU A 104 1.73 20.90 -7.39
CA LEU A 104 2.19 20.74 -8.76
C LEU A 104 1.09 20.22 -9.70
N HIS A 105 0.06 19.58 -9.15
CA HIS A 105 -0.99 18.90 -9.89
C HIS A 105 -2.38 19.28 -9.38
N ASP A 106 -3.34 19.46 -10.28
CA ASP A 106 -4.74 19.70 -9.93
C ASP A 106 -5.45 18.45 -9.41
N MET A 107 -4.85 17.29 -9.65
CA MET A 107 -5.36 15.99 -9.24
C MET A 107 -4.23 15.11 -8.70
N VAL A 108 -4.48 14.41 -7.59
CA VAL A 108 -3.59 13.38 -7.04
C VAL A 108 -4.36 12.07 -6.94
N VAL A 109 -3.80 11.01 -7.51
CA VAL A 109 -4.35 9.65 -7.46
C VAL A 109 -3.50 8.81 -6.53
N VAL A 110 -4.13 8.21 -5.53
CA VAL A 110 -3.48 7.27 -4.61
C VAL A 110 -3.93 5.87 -4.96
N GLU A 111 -3.01 5.06 -5.45
CA GLU A 111 -3.23 3.64 -5.72
C GLU A 111 -3.20 2.86 -4.41
N VAL A 112 -4.34 2.22 -4.08
CA VAL A 112 -4.51 1.42 -2.86
C VAL A 112 -4.69 -0.04 -3.26
N THR A 113 -3.75 -0.89 -2.87
CA THR A 113 -3.73 -2.31 -3.27
C THR A 113 -4.41 -3.19 -2.23
N THR A 114 -4.25 -2.87 -0.94
CA THR A 114 -4.75 -3.65 0.19
C THR A 114 -5.35 -2.75 1.27
N GLY A 115 -6.15 -3.33 2.17
CA GLY A 115 -6.63 -2.63 3.37
C GLY A 115 -7.81 -1.69 3.15
N VAL A 116 -8.51 -1.76 2.01
CA VAL A 116 -9.78 -1.05 1.80
C VAL A 116 -10.93 -2.02 1.96
N GLU A 117 -11.33 -2.26 3.20
CA GLU A 117 -12.50 -3.10 3.51
C GLU A 117 -13.80 -2.29 3.47
N SER A 118 -13.71 -0.96 3.58
CA SER A 118 -14.87 -0.08 3.57
C SER A 118 -14.58 1.31 3.00
N LYS A 119 -15.65 2.02 2.60
CA LYS A 119 -15.56 3.45 2.23
C LYS A 119 -15.00 4.34 3.35
N ARG A 120 -14.96 3.86 4.59
CA ARG A 120 -14.41 4.59 5.74
C ARG A 120 -12.89 4.74 5.64
N ASP A 121 -12.22 3.77 5.02
CA ASP A 121 -10.77 3.73 4.93
C ASP A 121 -10.20 4.74 3.92
N VAL A 122 -11.05 5.21 3.01
CA VAL A 122 -10.71 6.17 1.95
C VAL A 122 -11.40 7.54 2.11
N ARG A 123 -11.89 7.88 3.30
CA ARG A 123 -12.55 9.18 3.58
C ARG A 123 -11.65 10.41 3.38
N TRP A 124 -10.37 10.21 3.26
CA TRP A 124 -9.39 11.24 2.93
C TRP A 124 -9.40 11.63 1.44
N ALA A 125 -10.05 10.85 0.57
CA ALA A 125 -10.17 11.12 -0.85
C ALA A 125 -11.49 11.79 -1.21
N ASP A 126 -11.47 12.69 -2.19
CA ASP A 126 -12.67 13.34 -2.75
C ASP A 126 -13.51 12.36 -3.57
N ALA A 127 -12.88 11.37 -4.18
CA ALA A 127 -13.55 10.36 -5.00
C ALA A 127 -12.87 8.98 -4.86
N LEU A 128 -13.66 7.93 -5.06
CA LEU A 128 -13.21 6.55 -5.10
C LEU A 128 -13.44 5.99 -6.51
N VAL A 129 -12.39 5.49 -7.12
CA VAL A 129 -12.44 4.79 -8.41
C VAL A 129 -12.07 3.33 -8.19
N ALA A 130 -13.02 2.42 -8.45
CA ALA A 130 -12.78 0.99 -8.35
C ALA A 130 -12.49 0.41 -9.75
N VAL A 131 -11.32 -0.23 -9.88
CA VAL A 131 -10.95 -0.96 -11.09
C VAL A 131 -11.34 -2.42 -10.92
N VAL A 132 -12.26 -2.88 -11.75
CA VAL A 132 -12.76 -4.26 -11.72
C VAL A 132 -12.45 -4.98 -13.01
N ALA A 133 -12.11 -6.26 -12.90
CA ALA A 133 -11.95 -7.16 -14.03
C ALA A 133 -12.51 -8.55 -13.64
N PRO A 134 -12.99 -9.35 -14.60
CA PRO A 134 -13.43 -10.71 -14.33
C PRO A 134 -12.34 -11.54 -13.63
N ALA A 135 -12.73 -12.45 -12.74
CA ALA A 135 -11.78 -13.25 -11.97
C ALA A 135 -10.80 -14.01 -12.86
N CYS A 136 -11.26 -14.62 -13.96
CA CYS A 136 -10.41 -15.31 -14.92
C CYS A 136 -9.31 -14.41 -15.50
N VAL A 137 -9.64 -13.17 -15.87
CA VAL A 137 -8.67 -12.18 -16.39
C VAL A 137 -7.68 -11.75 -15.31
N ARG A 138 -8.14 -11.58 -14.08
CA ARG A 138 -7.28 -11.22 -12.94
C ARG A 138 -6.28 -12.33 -12.61
N MET A 139 -6.76 -13.59 -12.58
CA MET A 139 -5.93 -14.78 -12.37
C MET A 139 -4.85 -14.92 -13.45
N GLU A 140 -5.24 -14.82 -14.73
CA GLU A 140 -4.29 -14.89 -15.85
C GLU A 140 -3.19 -13.83 -15.72
N ARG A 141 -3.56 -12.59 -15.41
CA ARG A 141 -2.61 -11.48 -15.24
C ARG A 141 -1.73 -11.63 -13.99
N ALA A 142 -2.24 -12.17 -12.89
CA ALA A 142 -1.47 -12.44 -11.68
C ALA A 142 -0.45 -13.56 -11.92
N CYS A 143 -0.86 -14.68 -12.54
CA CYS A 143 0.04 -15.78 -12.91
C CYS A 143 1.14 -15.32 -13.88
N ALA A 144 0.82 -14.51 -14.89
CA ALA A 144 1.80 -13.99 -15.85
C ALA A 144 2.87 -13.08 -15.20
N ARG A 145 2.58 -12.46 -14.04
CA ARG A 145 3.53 -11.64 -13.25
C ARG A 145 4.34 -12.45 -12.24
N GLY A 146 4.06 -13.74 -12.06
CA GLY A 146 4.72 -14.58 -11.06
C GLY A 146 4.17 -14.42 -9.63
N ASP A 147 3.04 -13.76 -9.46
CA ASP A 147 2.31 -13.70 -8.20
C ASP A 147 1.63 -15.05 -7.94
N GLN A 148 2.29 -15.94 -7.19
CA GLN A 148 1.86 -17.34 -7.02
C GLN A 148 0.75 -17.53 -5.98
N SER A 149 0.18 -16.50 -5.39
CA SER A 149 -0.93 -16.66 -4.45
C SER A 149 -2.27 -16.63 -5.19
N THR A 150 -2.78 -17.82 -5.53
CA THR A 150 -4.14 -18.00 -6.07
C THR A 150 -5.23 -17.83 -5.00
N ALA A 151 -4.87 -17.63 -3.75
CA ALA A 151 -5.80 -17.49 -2.63
C ALA A 151 -6.38 -16.06 -2.48
N ASP A 152 -5.67 -15.07 -3.06
CA ASP A 152 -6.01 -13.64 -2.90
C ASP A 152 -6.63 -13.00 -4.16
N VAL A 153 -7.05 -13.82 -5.15
CA VAL A 153 -7.57 -13.31 -6.45
C VAL A 153 -9.10 -13.32 -6.52
#